data_f8509d772068e6f671d98469b5c27353
#
_entry.id   f8509d772068e6f671d98469b5c27353
#
_cell.length_a   1.000
_cell.length_b   1.000
_cell.length_c   1.000
_cell.angle_alpha   90.00
_cell.angle_beta   90.00
_cell.angle_gamma   90.00
#
_symmetry.space_group_name_H-M   'P 1'
#
loop_
_entity.id
_entity.type
_entity.pdbx_description
1 polymer ?
#
loop_
_entity_poly.entity_id
_entity_poly.type
_entity_poly.pdbx_seq_one_letter_code
_entity_poly.pdbx_strand_id
1 'polypeptide(L)'
;RKFRMSIPDNTPYIQNWLTAHQIYRPLAVRSSDLISSPLTYGILHPVILLPKKLDRNDQAALKYVLTHEYVHIRRFDAITKILFAAVLCIHWFNPLAWVMYVLANRDVELSCDAWVIRMMGAKNRSSYALMLIKMEERRNDMSALYSHFGKNAISERIEAIMKFKKTSTIACALALVLVVGATTAFANSDVNHENADTAQFVEY
;
A
#
# COMPACT_ATOMS: atom_id res chain seq x y z
N ARG A 1 -7.42 -11.79 -20.00
CA ARG A 1 -7.43 -13.25 -20.27
C ARG A 1 -6.89 -14.06 -19.08
N LYS A 2 -5.78 -13.63 -18.44
CA LYS A 2 -5.18 -14.29 -17.26
C LYS A 2 -6.13 -14.44 -16.06
N PHE A 3 -7.01 -13.48 -15.82
CA PHE A 3 -7.94 -13.49 -14.68
C PHE A 3 -9.18 -14.38 -14.91
N ARG A 4 -9.54 -14.62 -16.17
CA ARG A 4 -10.74 -15.39 -16.55
C ARG A 4 -10.54 -16.91 -16.38
N MET A 5 -9.29 -17.38 -16.31
CA MET A 5 -8.94 -18.79 -16.11
C MET A 5 -8.65 -19.15 -14.63
N SER A 6 -8.99 -18.25 -13.70
CA SER A 6 -8.82 -18.52 -12.27
C SER A 6 -9.98 -19.34 -11.72
N ILE A 7 -9.65 -20.25 -10.78
CA ILE A 7 -10.61 -21.17 -10.13
C ILE A 7 -10.88 -20.66 -8.71
N PRO A 8 -12.14 -20.67 -8.22
CA PRO A 8 -12.41 -20.39 -6.81
C PRO A 8 -11.57 -21.28 -5.88
N ASP A 9 -10.99 -20.70 -4.85
CA ASP A 9 -10.20 -21.44 -3.86
C ASP A 9 -11.13 -21.81 -2.68
N ASN A 10 -11.56 -23.07 -2.65
CA ASN A 10 -12.49 -23.59 -1.65
C ASN A 10 -11.79 -24.26 -0.48
N THR A 11 -10.49 -23.98 -0.27
CA THR A 11 -9.77 -24.52 0.89
C THR A 11 -10.49 -24.11 2.19
N PRO A 12 -10.77 -25.05 3.12
CA PRO A 12 -11.53 -24.76 4.34
C PRO A 12 -10.97 -23.60 5.16
N TYR A 13 -9.65 -23.50 5.24
CA TYR A 13 -8.98 -22.39 5.90
C TYR A 13 -9.33 -21.01 5.28
N ILE A 14 -9.31 -20.94 3.94
CA ILE A 14 -9.62 -19.69 3.22
C ILE A 14 -11.08 -19.30 3.42
N GLN A 15 -11.99 -20.27 3.40
CA GLN A 15 -13.43 -20.00 3.62
C GLN A 15 -13.69 -19.50 5.04
N ASN A 16 -13.08 -20.12 6.05
CA ASN A 16 -13.15 -19.65 7.43
C ASN A 16 -12.53 -18.26 7.61
N TRP A 17 -11.41 -18.00 6.90
CA TRP A 17 -10.78 -16.69 6.91
C TRP A 17 -11.67 -15.62 6.27
N LEU A 18 -12.33 -15.90 5.16
CA LEU A 18 -13.25 -14.99 4.48
C LEU A 18 -14.45 -14.64 5.37
N THR A 19 -15.02 -15.61 6.08
CA THR A 19 -16.15 -15.36 7.01
C THR A 19 -15.75 -14.47 8.17
N ALA A 20 -14.49 -14.58 8.64
CA ALA A 20 -13.96 -13.76 9.72
C ALA A 20 -13.55 -12.33 9.28
N HIS A 21 -13.30 -12.11 7.98
CA HIS A 21 -12.80 -10.84 7.43
C HIS A 21 -13.76 -10.23 6.41
N GLN A 22 -15.03 -10.16 6.77
CA GLN A 22 -16.06 -9.55 5.92
C GLN A 22 -15.85 -8.05 5.76
N ILE A 23 -16.05 -7.55 4.55
CA ILE A 23 -16.12 -6.14 4.19
C ILE A 23 -17.43 -5.86 3.48
N TYR A 24 -17.84 -4.59 3.37
CA TYR A 24 -19.08 -4.20 2.69
C TYR A 24 -19.14 -4.63 1.21
N ARG A 25 -18.02 -5.02 0.62
CA ARG A 25 -17.88 -5.48 -0.77
C ARG A 25 -17.70 -7.00 -0.80
N PRO A 26 -18.31 -7.71 -1.76
CA PRO A 26 -18.13 -9.16 -1.87
C PRO A 26 -16.67 -9.49 -2.21
N LEU A 27 -15.93 -10.04 -1.23
CA LEU A 27 -14.54 -10.47 -1.37
C LEU A 27 -14.50 -11.92 -1.81
N ALA A 28 -13.74 -12.22 -2.86
CA ALA A 28 -13.49 -13.58 -3.33
C ALA A 28 -12.00 -13.91 -3.33
N VAL A 29 -11.66 -15.18 -3.06
CA VAL A 29 -10.30 -15.70 -3.23
C VAL A 29 -10.31 -16.72 -4.36
N ARG A 30 -9.38 -16.59 -5.28
CA ARG A 30 -9.24 -17.45 -6.46
C ARG A 30 -7.79 -17.91 -6.62
N SER A 31 -7.59 -19.01 -7.31
CA SER A 31 -6.27 -19.57 -7.61
C SER A 31 -5.99 -19.56 -9.10
N SER A 32 -4.74 -19.32 -9.50
CA SER A 32 -4.29 -19.35 -10.89
C SER A 32 -2.87 -19.89 -11.03
N ASP A 33 -2.63 -20.59 -12.15
CA ASP A 33 -1.29 -21.06 -12.55
C ASP A 33 -0.48 -19.98 -13.25
N LEU A 34 -1.14 -18.90 -13.69
CA LEU A 34 -0.56 -17.88 -14.54
C LEU A 34 0.16 -16.76 -13.77
N ILE A 35 0.18 -16.86 -12.44
CA ILE A 35 0.82 -15.89 -11.56
C ILE A 35 1.85 -16.57 -10.66
N SER A 36 2.94 -15.87 -10.36
CA SER A 36 4.00 -16.32 -9.46
C SER A 36 3.89 -15.74 -8.05
N SER A 37 3.21 -14.61 -7.90
CA SER A 37 2.97 -13.93 -6.62
C SER A 37 1.48 -13.63 -6.44
N PRO A 38 0.97 -13.55 -5.21
CA PRO A 38 -0.37 -13.08 -4.92
C PRO A 38 -0.59 -11.68 -5.50
N LEU A 39 -1.81 -11.39 -5.84
CA LEU A 39 -2.23 -10.06 -6.27
C LEU A 39 -3.71 -9.86 -6.01
N THR A 40 -4.09 -8.60 -5.89
CA THR A 40 -5.48 -8.18 -5.73
C THR A 40 -5.93 -7.37 -6.95
N TYR A 41 -7.15 -7.60 -7.41
CA TYR A 41 -7.79 -6.81 -8.45
C TYR A 41 -9.28 -6.61 -8.18
N GLY A 42 -9.87 -5.62 -8.87
CA GLY A 42 -11.29 -5.27 -8.72
C GLY A 42 -11.54 -4.30 -7.57
N ILE A 43 -12.18 -3.16 -7.87
CA ILE A 43 -12.50 -2.12 -6.88
C ILE A 43 -13.83 -2.43 -6.20
N LEU A 44 -14.88 -2.71 -6.96
CA LEU A 44 -16.22 -2.98 -6.43
C LEU A 44 -16.38 -4.42 -5.97
N HIS A 45 -15.80 -5.36 -6.70
CA HIS A 45 -15.79 -6.79 -6.40
C HIS A 45 -14.33 -7.25 -6.27
N PRO A 46 -13.69 -7.00 -5.13
CA PRO A 46 -12.29 -7.33 -4.94
C PRO A 46 -12.07 -8.84 -4.95
N VAL A 47 -11.02 -9.24 -5.66
CA VAL A 47 -10.60 -10.63 -5.76
C VAL A 47 -9.14 -10.74 -5.37
N ILE A 48 -8.83 -11.58 -4.41
CA ILE A 48 -7.46 -11.99 -4.11
C ILE A 48 -7.14 -13.19 -5.00
N LEU A 49 -6.11 -13.06 -5.83
CA LEU A 49 -5.65 -14.14 -6.69
C LEU A 49 -4.36 -14.72 -6.11
N LEU A 50 -4.40 -16.01 -5.79
CA LEU A 50 -3.28 -16.75 -5.22
C LEU A 50 -2.62 -17.65 -6.27
N PRO A 51 -1.28 -17.77 -6.29
CA PRO A 51 -0.60 -18.77 -7.11
C PRO A 51 -0.99 -20.17 -6.67
N LYS A 52 -1.24 -21.09 -7.61
CA LYS A 52 -1.47 -22.52 -7.26
C LYS A 52 -0.27 -23.16 -6.57
N LYS A 53 0.95 -22.69 -6.89
CA LYS A 53 2.20 -23.17 -6.26
C LYS A 53 2.35 -22.75 -4.78
N LEU A 54 1.49 -21.88 -4.27
CA LEU A 54 1.49 -21.52 -2.85
C LEU A 54 1.03 -22.72 -2.02
N ASP A 55 1.82 -23.10 -1.02
CA ASP A 55 1.48 -24.22 -0.14
C ASP A 55 0.25 -23.85 0.72
N ARG A 56 -0.82 -24.62 0.56
CA ARG A 56 -2.07 -24.45 1.33
C ARG A 56 -1.99 -25.05 2.73
N ASN A 57 -1.00 -25.89 3.00
CA ASN A 57 -0.80 -26.48 4.32
C ASN A 57 -0.04 -25.54 5.27
N ASP A 58 0.76 -24.60 4.73
CA ASP A 58 1.39 -23.55 5.52
C ASP A 58 0.35 -22.46 5.85
N GLN A 59 -0.50 -22.75 6.84
CA GLN A 59 -1.55 -21.83 7.29
C GLN A 59 -0.99 -20.50 7.79
N ALA A 60 0.22 -20.49 8.36
CA ALA A 60 0.87 -19.27 8.85
C ALA A 60 1.24 -18.35 7.68
N ALA A 61 1.91 -18.86 6.65
CA ALA A 61 2.23 -18.11 5.46
C ALA A 61 0.95 -17.63 4.73
N LEU A 62 -0.05 -18.52 4.61
CA LEU A 62 -1.31 -18.20 3.98
C LEU A 62 -2.05 -17.07 4.70
N LYS A 63 -2.06 -17.09 6.05
CA LYS A 63 -2.60 -16.01 6.87
C LYS A 63 -1.94 -14.67 6.58
N TYR A 64 -0.60 -14.64 6.52
CA TYR A 64 0.13 -13.40 6.25
C TYR A 64 -0.17 -12.84 4.86
N VAL A 65 -0.17 -13.71 3.85
CA VAL A 65 -0.49 -13.35 2.47
C VAL A 65 -1.91 -12.78 2.37
N LEU A 66 -2.90 -13.51 2.88
CA LEU A 66 -4.30 -13.06 2.84
C LEU A 66 -4.50 -11.74 3.59
N THR A 67 -3.84 -11.57 4.74
CA THR A 67 -3.94 -10.33 5.51
C THR A 67 -3.30 -9.16 4.77
N HIS A 68 -2.16 -9.36 4.09
CA HIS A 68 -1.51 -8.33 3.29
C HIS A 68 -2.41 -7.87 2.13
N GLU A 69 -2.93 -8.79 1.34
CA GLU A 69 -3.84 -8.49 0.24
C GLU A 69 -5.16 -7.84 0.72
N TYR A 70 -5.66 -8.29 1.87
CA TYR A 70 -6.84 -7.71 2.50
C TYR A 70 -6.63 -6.25 2.91
N VAL A 71 -5.46 -5.90 3.44
CA VAL A 71 -5.12 -4.52 3.80
C VAL A 71 -5.14 -3.62 2.57
N HIS A 72 -4.57 -4.06 1.43
CA HIS A 72 -4.66 -3.32 0.16
C HIS A 72 -6.11 -3.07 -0.27
N ILE A 73 -6.97 -4.09 -0.16
CA ILE A 73 -8.40 -3.97 -0.49
C ILE A 73 -9.10 -2.97 0.44
N ARG A 74 -8.87 -3.08 1.74
CA ARG A 74 -9.52 -2.25 2.75
C ARG A 74 -9.15 -0.77 2.62
N ARG A 75 -7.89 -0.49 2.26
CA ARG A 75 -7.35 0.86 2.09
C ARG A 75 -7.61 1.47 0.71
N PHE A 76 -8.18 0.70 -0.22
CA PHE A 76 -8.37 1.11 -1.60
C PHE A 76 -7.06 1.48 -2.32
N ASP A 77 -5.97 0.78 -2.01
CA ASP A 77 -4.65 1.07 -2.58
C ASP A 77 -4.64 0.98 -4.12
N ALA A 78 -5.54 0.18 -4.71
CA ALA A 78 -5.73 0.14 -6.17
C ALA A 78 -6.14 1.51 -6.74
N ILE A 79 -7.03 2.24 -6.07
CA ILE A 79 -7.45 3.59 -6.49
C ILE A 79 -6.26 4.56 -6.37
N THR A 80 -5.54 4.50 -5.25
CA THR A 80 -4.36 5.32 -5.02
C THR A 80 -3.30 5.09 -6.12
N LYS A 81 -3.01 3.84 -6.48
CA LYS A 81 -2.06 3.48 -7.54
C LYS A 81 -2.54 3.97 -8.92
N ILE A 82 -3.84 3.89 -9.22
CA ILE A 82 -4.42 4.42 -10.46
C ILE A 82 -4.27 5.95 -10.51
N LEU A 83 -4.53 6.64 -9.40
CA LEU A 83 -4.37 8.10 -9.31
C LEU A 83 -2.92 8.51 -9.57
N PHE A 84 -1.95 7.85 -8.95
CA PHE A 84 -0.53 8.12 -9.21
C PHE A 84 -0.14 7.86 -10.66
N ALA A 85 -0.66 6.78 -11.26
CA ALA A 85 -0.44 6.50 -12.67
C ALA A 85 -1.06 7.58 -13.59
N ALA A 86 -2.26 8.08 -13.26
CA ALA A 86 -2.89 9.16 -14.02
C ALA A 86 -2.08 10.47 -13.94
N VAL A 87 -1.60 10.84 -12.74
CA VAL A 87 -0.71 12.01 -12.57
C VAL A 87 0.57 11.84 -13.38
N LEU A 88 1.18 10.64 -13.36
CA LEU A 88 2.36 10.34 -14.16
C LEU A 88 2.07 10.46 -15.67
N CYS A 89 0.91 9.98 -16.14
CA CYS A 89 0.51 10.10 -17.55
C CYS A 89 0.36 11.56 -17.99
N ILE A 90 -0.17 12.44 -17.13
CA ILE A 90 -0.30 13.87 -17.40
C ILE A 90 1.09 14.54 -17.44
N HIS A 91 1.97 14.18 -16.51
CA HIS A 91 3.29 14.77 -16.35
C HIS A 91 4.43 13.86 -16.83
N TRP A 92 4.18 13.02 -17.84
CA TRP A 92 5.12 12.00 -18.32
C TRP A 92 6.50 12.56 -18.73
N PHE A 93 6.55 13.81 -19.16
CA PHE A 93 7.77 14.53 -19.57
C PHE A 93 8.60 15.06 -18.40
N ASN A 94 8.05 15.08 -17.16
CA ASN A 94 8.74 15.57 -15.98
C ASN A 94 9.42 14.41 -15.22
N PRO A 95 10.76 14.38 -15.13
CA PRO A 95 11.48 13.31 -14.43
C PRO A 95 11.12 13.22 -12.93
N LEU A 96 10.73 14.34 -12.30
CA LEU A 96 10.30 14.34 -10.89
C LEU A 96 8.98 13.58 -10.71
N ALA A 97 8.09 13.58 -11.72
CA ALA A 97 6.85 12.80 -11.67
C ALA A 97 7.13 11.29 -11.64
N TRP A 98 8.17 10.83 -12.34
CA TRP A 98 8.62 9.43 -12.29
C TRP A 98 9.19 9.06 -10.92
N VAL A 99 10.02 9.93 -10.35
CA VAL A 99 10.57 9.72 -8.99
C VAL A 99 9.42 9.67 -7.98
N MET A 100 8.50 10.63 -8.03
CA MET A 100 7.32 10.65 -7.16
C MET A 100 6.49 9.37 -7.29
N TYR A 101 6.23 8.89 -8.53
CA TYR A 101 5.47 7.67 -8.76
C TYR A 101 6.14 6.44 -8.11
N VAL A 102 7.46 6.30 -8.25
CA VAL A 102 8.22 5.19 -7.65
C VAL A 102 8.17 5.26 -6.12
N LEU A 103 8.44 6.44 -5.54
CA LEU A 103 8.42 6.63 -4.09
C LEU A 103 7.03 6.43 -3.50
N ALA A 104 5.99 6.95 -4.15
CA ALA A 104 4.61 6.79 -3.69
C ALA A 104 4.16 5.31 -3.69
N ASN A 105 4.48 4.54 -4.74
CA ASN A 105 4.19 3.11 -4.75
C ASN A 105 4.94 2.35 -3.64
N ARG A 106 6.20 2.71 -3.39
CA ARG A 106 7.00 2.18 -2.28
C ARG A 106 6.34 2.48 -0.93
N ASP A 107 5.90 3.71 -0.71
CA ASP A 107 5.26 4.12 0.55
C ASP A 107 3.91 3.41 0.77
N VAL A 108 3.17 3.11 -0.29
CA VAL A 108 1.96 2.27 -0.23
C VAL A 108 2.29 0.89 0.33
N GLU A 109 3.37 0.24 -0.15
CA GLU A 109 3.80 -1.07 0.36
C GLU A 109 4.27 -1.00 1.82
N LEU A 110 5.14 -0.06 2.17
CA LEU A 110 5.64 0.12 3.53
C LEU A 110 4.50 0.37 4.54
N SER A 111 3.55 1.19 4.14
CA SER A 111 2.40 1.48 4.99
C SER A 111 1.42 0.29 5.07
N CYS A 112 1.31 -0.53 4.02
CA CYS A 112 0.58 -1.80 4.06
C CYS A 112 1.22 -2.76 5.08
N ASP A 113 2.53 -2.96 5.00
CA ASP A 113 3.26 -3.81 5.95
C ASP A 113 3.09 -3.35 7.41
N ALA A 114 3.13 -2.04 7.63
CA ALA A 114 2.89 -1.47 8.95
C ALA A 114 1.48 -1.80 9.48
N TRP A 115 0.46 -1.78 8.62
CA TRP A 115 -0.91 -2.18 8.97
C TRP A 115 -1.00 -3.66 9.29
N VAL A 116 -0.39 -4.52 8.48
CA VAL A 116 -0.33 -5.98 8.74
C VAL A 116 0.27 -6.24 10.11
N ILE A 117 1.40 -5.61 10.44
CA ILE A 117 2.04 -5.77 11.76
C ILE A 117 1.15 -5.26 12.90
N ARG A 118 0.39 -4.17 12.70
CA ARG A 118 -0.57 -3.69 13.70
C ARG A 118 -1.70 -4.69 13.94
N MET A 119 -2.21 -5.32 12.88
CA MET A 119 -3.28 -6.30 12.97
C MET A 119 -2.83 -7.62 13.60
N MET A 120 -1.63 -8.08 13.25
CA MET A 120 -1.12 -9.38 13.67
C MET A 120 -0.31 -9.34 14.98
N GLY A 121 0.09 -8.15 15.41
CA GLY A 121 0.92 -7.93 16.59
C GLY A 121 2.42 -8.02 16.30
N ALA A 122 3.20 -7.27 17.10
CA ALA A 122 4.64 -7.11 16.92
C ALA A 122 5.44 -8.41 17.04
N LYS A 123 4.90 -9.43 17.72
CA LYS A 123 5.54 -10.75 17.87
C LYS A 123 5.70 -11.50 16.53
N ASN A 124 4.86 -11.18 15.55
CA ASN A 124 4.84 -11.86 14.26
C ASN A 124 5.75 -11.21 13.19
N ARG A 125 6.53 -10.18 13.54
CA ARG A 125 7.38 -9.43 12.58
C ARG A 125 8.34 -10.33 11.81
N SER A 126 9.10 -11.16 12.54
CA SER A 126 10.11 -12.03 11.93
C SER A 126 9.47 -13.06 11.00
N SER A 127 8.37 -13.67 11.41
CA SER A 127 7.65 -14.66 10.59
C SER A 127 7.04 -14.01 9.34
N TYR A 128 6.51 -12.79 9.47
CA TYR A 128 5.99 -12.02 8.34
C TYR A 128 7.10 -11.61 7.37
N ALA A 129 8.23 -11.10 7.88
CA ALA A 129 9.39 -10.75 7.06
C ALA A 129 9.93 -11.97 6.30
N LEU A 130 10.04 -13.12 6.96
CA LEU A 130 10.46 -14.37 6.32
C LEU A 130 9.50 -14.81 5.20
N MET A 131 8.19 -14.65 5.41
CA MET A 131 7.20 -14.92 4.37
C MET A 131 7.41 -14.03 3.16
N LEU A 132 7.65 -12.71 3.34
CA LEU A 132 7.93 -11.78 2.24
C LEU A 132 9.18 -12.18 1.45
N ILE A 133 10.26 -12.61 2.13
CA ILE A 133 11.47 -13.11 1.47
C ILE A 133 11.14 -14.32 0.60
N LYS A 134 10.47 -15.34 1.16
CA LYS A 134 10.08 -16.55 0.42
C LYS A 134 9.22 -16.24 -0.80
N MET A 135 8.37 -15.23 -0.70
CA MET A 135 7.53 -14.80 -1.83
C MET A 135 8.33 -14.11 -2.92
N GLU A 136 9.30 -13.28 -2.56
CA GLU A 136 10.17 -12.62 -3.51
C GLU A 136 11.11 -13.61 -4.21
N GLU A 137 11.67 -14.59 -3.50
CA GLU A 137 12.48 -15.67 -4.07
C GLU A 137 11.69 -16.40 -5.18
N ARG A 138 10.44 -16.78 -4.91
CA ARG A 138 9.57 -17.44 -5.90
C ARG A 138 9.28 -16.55 -7.13
N ARG A 139 9.24 -15.24 -6.95
CA ARG A 139 9.05 -14.28 -8.05
C ARG A 139 10.30 -14.16 -8.93
N ASN A 140 11.48 -14.18 -8.33
CA ASN A 140 12.76 -13.99 -9.00
C ASN A 140 13.20 -15.20 -9.84
N ASP A 141 12.72 -16.40 -9.54
CA ASP A 141 12.96 -17.60 -10.38
C ASP A 141 12.45 -17.44 -11.82
N MET A 142 11.60 -16.45 -12.09
CA MET A 142 11.01 -16.21 -13.41
C MET A 142 11.61 -15.01 -14.18
N SER A 143 12.52 -14.19 -13.60
CA SER A 143 13.03 -13.01 -14.29
C SER A 143 14.39 -12.53 -13.77
N ALA A 144 15.45 -12.97 -14.41
CA ALA A 144 16.84 -12.59 -14.09
C ALA A 144 17.12 -11.07 -14.22
N LEU A 145 16.36 -10.35 -15.05
CA LEU A 145 16.53 -8.90 -15.28
C LEU A 145 15.95 -8.00 -14.17
N TYR A 146 14.99 -8.53 -13.38
CA TYR A 146 14.32 -7.77 -12.31
C TYR A 146 15.05 -7.84 -10.95
N SER A 147 16.12 -8.62 -10.86
CA SER A 147 16.69 -9.05 -9.58
C SER A 147 17.38 -7.93 -8.77
N HIS A 148 17.86 -6.86 -9.39
CA HIS A 148 18.60 -5.81 -8.69
C HIS A 148 17.70 -4.77 -8.01
N PHE A 149 16.67 -4.29 -8.72
CA PHE A 149 15.71 -3.34 -8.16
C PHE A 149 14.76 -3.99 -7.13
N GLY A 150 14.38 -5.24 -7.35
CA GLY A 150 13.53 -6.00 -6.44
C GLY A 150 14.20 -6.29 -5.09
N LYS A 151 15.50 -6.60 -5.08
CA LYS A 151 16.25 -6.87 -3.84
C LYS A 151 16.31 -5.64 -2.92
N ASN A 152 16.50 -4.46 -3.45
CA ASN A 152 16.53 -3.23 -2.65
C ASN A 152 15.16 -2.93 -2.04
N ALA A 153 14.08 -3.10 -2.82
CA ALA A 153 12.72 -2.86 -2.34
C ALA A 153 12.31 -3.82 -1.20
N ILE A 154 12.64 -5.12 -1.32
CA ILE A 154 12.31 -6.08 -0.26
C ILE A 154 13.15 -5.85 0.99
N SER A 155 14.45 -5.54 0.84
CA SER A 155 15.34 -5.25 1.97
C SER A 155 14.82 -4.08 2.79
N GLU A 156 14.34 -3.04 2.15
CA GLU A 156 13.76 -1.88 2.81
C GLU A 156 12.46 -2.21 3.56
N ARG A 157 11.56 -3.00 2.94
CA ARG A 157 10.34 -3.46 3.60
C ARG A 157 10.67 -4.26 4.88
N ILE A 158 11.65 -5.18 4.79
CA ILE A 158 12.10 -5.99 5.93
C ILE A 158 12.66 -5.09 7.04
N GLU A 159 13.51 -4.13 6.69
CA GLU A 159 14.08 -3.19 7.64
C GLU A 159 12.98 -2.36 8.34
N ALA A 160 12.01 -1.85 7.58
CA ALA A 160 10.86 -1.11 8.10
C ALA A 160 10.00 -1.97 9.04
N ILE A 161 9.74 -3.24 8.68
CA ILE A 161 9.01 -4.20 9.51
C ILE A 161 9.74 -4.45 10.83
N MET A 162 11.04 -4.67 10.78
CA MET A 162 11.86 -4.96 11.96
C MET A 162 12.00 -3.74 12.89
N LYS A 163 12.16 -2.54 12.31
CA LYS A 163 12.27 -1.27 13.04
C LYS A 163 10.91 -0.64 13.40
N PHE A 164 9.80 -1.28 13.05
CA PHE A 164 8.47 -0.72 13.24
C PHE A 164 8.25 -0.27 14.70
N LYS A 165 8.03 1.04 14.87
CA LYS A 165 7.58 1.65 16.12
C LYS A 165 6.15 2.16 15.92
N LYS A 166 5.28 1.99 16.90
CA LYS A 166 3.94 2.61 16.83
C LYS A 166 4.12 4.12 16.73
N THR A 167 3.62 4.71 15.65
CA THR A 167 3.60 6.16 15.49
C THR A 167 2.73 6.76 16.58
N SER A 168 3.24 7.76 17.29
CA SER A 168 2.46 8.47 18.29
C SER A 168 1.38 9.31 17.58
N THR A 169 0.12 9.09 17.92
CA THR A 169 -1.01 9.89 17.41
C THR A 169 -0.87 11.36 17.79
N ILE A 170 -0.23 11.62 18.95
CA ILE A 170 0.07 12.97 19.44
C ILE A 170 1.05 13.67 18.48
N ALA A 171 2.11 13.01 18.03
CA ALA A 171 3.06 13.60 17.09
C ALA A 171 2.40 13.94 15.74
N CYS A 172 1.51 13.09 15.23
CA CYS A 172 0.75 13.37 14.01
C CYS A 172 -0.21 14.55 14.19
N ALA A 173 -0.90 14.64 15.33
CA ALA A 173 -1.80 15.76 15.64
C ALA A 173 -1.03 17.08 15.74
N LEU A 174 0.12 17.09 16.41
CA LEU A 174 0.98 18.28 16.50
C LEU A 174 1.51 18.73 15.13
N ALA A 175 1.93 17.78 14.28
CA ALA A 175 2.38 18.09 12.92
C ALA A 175 1.25 18.72 12.11
N LEU A 176 0.03 18.20 12.21
CA LEU A 176 -1.15 18.73 11.52
C LEU A 176 -1.49 20.15 11.99
N VAL A 177 -1.45 20.40 13.31
CA VAL A 177 -1.67 21.74 13.88
C VAL A 177 -0.62 22.72 13.39
N LEU A 178 0.67 22.32 13.31
CA LEU A 178 1.74 23.18 12.80
C LEU A 178 1.53 23.52 11.32
N VAL A 179 1.14 22.55 10.49
CA VAL A 179 0.87 22.79 9.07
C VAL A 179 -0.30 23.74 8.88
N VAL A 180 -1.41 23.50 9.58
CA VAL A 180 -2.59 24.37 9.52
C VAL A 180 -2.26 25.76 10.06
N GLY A 181 -1.53 25.87 11.17
CA GLY A 181 -1.10 27.15 11.74
C GLY A 181 -0.19 27.94 10.80
N ALA A 182 0.76 27.26 10.16
CA ALA A 182 1.62 27.92 9.17
C ALA A 182 0.82 28.41 7.96
N THR A 183 -0.05 27.58 7.38
CA THR A 183 -0.86 27.98 6.22
C THR A 183 -1.78 29.16 6.51
N THR A 184 -2.41 29.18 7.71
CA THR A 184 -3.26 30.33 8.10
C THR A 184 -2.45 31.59 8.36
N ALA A 185 -1.24 31.48 8.92
CA ALA A 185 -0.37 32.63 9.14
C ALA A 185 0.07 33.27 7.81
N PHE A 186 0.44 32.45 6.81
CA PHE A 186 0.77 32.96 5.47
C PHE A 186 -0.44 33.55 4.75
N ALA A 187 -1.61 32.90 4.82
CA ALA A 187 -2.83 33.43 4.21
C ALA A 187 -3.27 34.78 4.80
N ASN A 188 -3.11 34.98 6.13
CA ASN A 188 -3.44 36.28 6.74
C ASN A 188 -2.39 37.37 6.47
N SER A 189 -1.16 37.00 6.14
CA SER A 189 -0.09 37.96 5.81
C SER A 189 -0.43 38.73 4.52
N ASP A 190 -0.94 38.06 3.49
CA ASP A 190 -1.30 38.67 2.20
C ASP A 190 -2.48 39.63 2.34
N VAL A 191 -3.49 39.30 3.16
CA VAL A 191 -4.66 40.14 3.42
C VAL A 191 -4.30 41.47 4.10
N ASN A 192 -3.32 41.47 4.99
CA ASN A 192 -2.88 42.69 5.68
C ASN A 192 -2.07 43.63 4.78
N HIS A 193 -1.33 43.11 3.79
CA HIS A 193 -0.63 43.90 2.81
C HIS A 193 -1.59 44.63 1.85
N GLU A 194 -2.63 43.94 1.37
CA GLU A 194 -3.63 44.51 0.46
C GLU A 194 -4.47 45.62 1.14
N ASN A 195 -4.77 45.46 2.43
CA ASN A 195 -5.48 46.48 3.20
C ASN A 195 -4.62 47.72 3.52
N ALA A 196 -3.30 47.57 3.63
CA ALA A 196 -2.37 48.69 3.84
C ALA A 196 -2.20 49.53 2.59
N ASP A 197 -2.14 48.90 1.42
CA ASP A 197 -2.02 49.59 0.13
C ASP A 197 -3.30 50.33 -0.24
N THR A 198 -4.50 49.77 0.04
CA THR A 198 -5.78 50.45 -0.21
C THR A 198 -5.99 51.65 0.73
N ALA A 199 -5.50 51.64 1.94
CA ALA A 199 -5.60 52.77 2.87
C ALA A 199 -4.76 53.99 2.40
N GLN A 200 -3.63 53.78 1.73
CA GLN A 200 -2.79 54.86 1.20
C GLN A 200 -3.39 55.53 -0.04
N PHE A 201 -4.26 54.88 -0.80
CA PHE A 201 -4.92 55.48 -1.99
C PHE A 201 -6.14 56.33 -1.68
N VAL A 202 -6.66 56.33 -0.44
CA VAL A 202 -7.85 57.08 -0.01
C VAL A 202 -7.49 58.46 0.59
N GLU A 203 -6.22 58.78 0.82
CA GLU A 203 -5.74 60.04 1.42
C GLU A 203 -5.24 61.07 0.40
N TYR A 204 -5.56 60.95 -0.90
CA TYR A 204 -5.27 61.98 -1.92
C TYR A 204 -6.52 62.57 -2.56
#